data_28b3bb7f7cbd83aa0aaf2ec47cd3bd0b
#
_entry.id   28b3bb7f7cbd83aa0aaf2ec47cd3bd0b
#
_cell.length_a   1.000
_cell.length_b   1.000
_cell.length_c   1.000
_cell.angle_alpha   90.00
_cell.angle_beta   90.00
_cell.angle_gamma   90.00
#
_symmetry.space_group_name_H-M   'P 1'
#
loop_
_entity.id
_entity.type
_entity.pdbx_description
1 polymer ?
#
loop_
_entity_poly.entity_id
_entity_poly.type
_entity_poly.pdbx_seq_one_letter_code
_entity_poly.pdbx_strand_id
1 'polypeptide(L)'
;MKKINILVLFTMFISVIVISSNVFAQTEPVMYFCERYDDYDGEIGVSDRFTKGHITVMVKADNALKLQEVAIQYDMYNFRTGKFEYYKKFYFTIERDMSYVFFARNDENDMEFKDPGFYRVFMLDEDDRTITSALIEIID
;
A
#
# COMPACT_ATOMS: atom_id res chain seq x y z
N MET A 1 14.27 -59.15 -13.48
CA MET A 1 13.70 -57.85 -13.88
C MET A 1 12.55 -57.51 -12.92
N LYS A 2 12.73 -56.52 -12.06
CA LYS A 2 11.66 -56.07 -11.15
C LYS A 2 10.68 -55.22 -11.97
N LYS A 3 9.44 -55.68 -12.10
CA LYS A 3 8.34 -54.89 -12.65
C LYS A 3 8.07 -53.75 -11.66
N ILE A 4 8.57 -52.56 -11.93
CA ILE A 4 8.16 -51.35 -11.21
C ILE A 4 6.70 -51.16 -11.54
N ASN A 5 5.84 -51.20 -10.52
CA ASN A 5 4.41 -51.02 -10.70
C ASN A 5 4.14 -49.58 -11.19
N ILE A 6 3.81 -49.49 -12.47
CA ILE A 6 3.40 -48.24 -13.14
C ILE A 6 2.28 -47.51 -12.36
N LEU A 7 1.45 -48.31 -11.63
CA LEU A 7 0.39 -47.79 -10.78
C LEU A 7 0.90 -46.90 -9.63
N VAL A 8 2.06 -47.26 -9.02
CA VAL A 8 2.65 -46.48 -7.92
C VAL A 8 3.24 -45.16 -8.43
N LEU A 9 3.82 -45.16 -9.64
CA LEU A 9 4.34 -43.96 -10.28
C LEU A 9 3.21 -42.99 -10.65
N PHE A 10 2.06 -43.52 -11.07
CA PHE A 10 0.92 -42.71 -11.49
C PHE A 10 0.21 -42.05 -10.27
N THR A 11 0.10 -42.78 -9.15
CA THR A 11 -0.44 -42.20 -7.91
C THR A 11 0.47 -41.13 -7.30
N MET A 12 1.80 -41.26 -7.44
CA MET A 12 2.75 -40.25 -6.97
C MET A 12 2.73 -38.97 -7.82
N PHE A 13 2.44 -39.09 -9.12
CA PHE A 13 2.31 -37.97 -10.02
C PHE A 13 1.00 -37.18 -9.80
N ILE A 14 -0.10 -37.85 -9.48
CA ILE A 14 -1.39 -37.22 -9.18
C ILE A 14 -1.34 -36.44 -7.85
N SER A 15 -0.62 -36.94 -6.84
CA SER A 15 -0.49 -36.25 -5.54
C SER A 15 0.31 -34.95 -5.63
N VAL A 16 1.23 -34.80 -6.60
CA VAL A 16 1.98 -33.56 -6.82
C VAL A 16 1.12 -32.49 -7.50
N ILE A 17 0.14 -32.89 -8.33
CA ILE A 17 -0.75 -31.94 -9.03
C ILE A 17 -1.82 -31.36 -8.09
N VAL A 18 -2.23 -32.07 -7.04
CA VAL A 18 -3.27 -31.61 -6.10
C VAL A 18 -2.75 -30.56 -5.10
N ILE A 19 -1.43 -30.47 -4.89
CA ILE A 19 -0.84 -29.51 -3.94
C ILE A 19 -0.64 -28.12 -4.56
N SER A 20 -0.77 -27.98 -5.89
CA SER A 20 -0.55 -26.71 -6.61
C SER A 20 -1.78 -25.81 -6.74
N SER A 21 -2.89 -26.13 -6.12
CA SER A 21 -4.09 -25.31 -6.19
C SER A 21 -4.40 -24.69 -4.84
N ASN A 22 -3.96 -23.48 -4.66
CA ASN A 22 -4.49 -22.39 -3.85
C ASN A 22 -3.37 -21.43 -3.42
N VAL A 23 -2.54 -21.00 -4.35
CA VAL A 23 -1.92 -19.71 -4.18
C VAL A 23 -3.01 -18.68 -4.52
N PHE A 24 -3.88 -18.38 -3.57
CA PHE A 24 -4.56 -17.10 -3.58
C PHE A 24 -3.44 -16.08 -3.44
N ALA A 25 -3.08 -15.44 -4.55
CA ALA A 25 -2.36 -14.20 -4.50
C ALA A 25 -3.26 -13.26 -3.68
N GLN A 26 -2.93 -13.09 -2.41
CA GLN A 26 -3.53 -12.08 -1.57
C GLN A 26 -3.01 -10.78 -2.16
N THR A 27 -3.82 -10.13 -3.01
CA THR A 27 -3.50 -8.84 -3.57
C THR A 27 -3.53 -7.85 -2.42
N GLU A 28 -2.34 -7.47 -1.98
CA GLU A 28 -2.19 -6.43 -0.96
C GLU A 28 -2.75 -5.12 -1.50
N PRO A 29 -3.32 -4.25 -0.65
CA PRO A 29 -3.72 -2.92 -1.06
C PRO A 29 -2.54 -2.17 -1.68
N VAL A 30 -2.79 -1.46 -2.76
CA VAL A 30 -1.79 -0.66 -3.47
C VAL A 30 -1.93 0.79 -3.03
N MET A 31 -0.81 1.40 -2.63
CA MET A 31 -0.71 2.83 -2.35
C MET A 31 -0.02 3.55 -3.51
N TYR A 32 -0.54 4.71 -3.88
CA TYR A 32 0.02 5.61 -4.87
C TYR A 32 -0.39 7.04 -4.59
N PHE A 33 0.03 8.00 -5.41
CA PHE A 33 -0.15 9.42 -5.14
C PHE A 33 -0.71 10.15 -6.37
N CYS A 34 -1.48 11.21 -6.11
CA CYS A 34 -1.92 12.13 -7.14
C CYS A 34 -1.93 13.56 -6.59
N GLU A 35 -1.95 14.55 -7.49
CA GLU A 35 -2.03 15.96 -7.09
C GLU A 35 -3.32 16.24 -6.33
N ARG A 36 -4.45 15.70 -6.83
CA ARG A 36 -5.76 15.80 -6.20
C ARG A 36 -6.70 14.70 -6.67
N TYR A 37 -7.71 14.45 -5.88
CA TYR A 37 -8.87 13.64 -6.26
C TYR A 37 -10.06 14.56 -6.55
N ASP A 38 -10.77 14.29 -7.64
CA ASP A 38 -11.97 15.00 -8.05
C ASP A 38 -13.13 13.99 -8.22
N ASP A 39 -14.33 14.35 -7.77
CA ASP A 39 -15.48 13.43 -7.79
C ASP A 39 -15.95 13.09 -9.22
N TYR A 40 -15.63 13.93 -10.22
CA TYR A 40 -16.00 13.72 -11.63
C TYR A 40 -14.88 13.11 -12.46
N ASP A 41 -13.65 13.60 -12.27
CA ASP A 41 -12.49 13.25 -13.09
C ASP A 41 -11.61 12.16 -12.42
N GLY A 42 -11.87 11.83 -11.15
CA GLY A 42 -11.05 10.88 -10.38
C GLY A 42 -9.68 11.42 -9.98
N GLU A 43 -8.65 10.59 -10.07
CA GLU A 43 -7.29 10.98 -9.76
C GLU A 43 -6.68 11.86 -10.85
N ILE A 44 -6.18 13.02 -10.46
CA ILE A 44 -5.51 13.98 -11.36
C ILE A 44 -4.05 14.07 -10.99
N GLY A 45 -3.17 13.95 -11.99
CA GLY A 45 -1.73 14.07 -11.82
C GLY A 45 -1.12 12.91 -11.01
N VAL A 46 -1.45 11.66 -11.37
CA VAL A 46 -0.86 10.48 -10.74
C VAL A 46 0.64 10.42 -11.04
N SER A 47 1.47 10.35 -9.99
CA SER A 47 2.93 10.33 -10.08
C SER A 47 3.53 9.76 -8.79
N ASP A 48 4.82 9.50 -8.79
CA ASP A 48 5.66 9.23 -7.62
C ASP A 48 6.64 10.38 -7.33
N ARG A 49 6.53 11.50 -8.09
CA ARG A 49 7.38 12.68 -7.98
C ARG A 49 6.56 13.96 -8.09
N PHE A 50 6.67 14.82 -7.10
CA PHE A 50 5.89 16.06 -6.99
C PHE A 50 6.76 17.22 -6.48
N THR A 51 6.28 18.45 -6.68
CA THR A 51 6.79 19.62 -5.96
C THR A 51 6.23 19.65 -4.54
N LYS A 52 6.87 20.42 -3.65
CA LYS A 52 6.39 20.65 -2.28
C LYS A 52 4.92 21.10 -2.27
N GLY A 53 4.18 20.66 -1.27
CA GLY A 53 2.78 21.03 -1.09
C GLY A 53 1.90 19.90 -0.61
N HIS A 54 0.60 20.05 -0.83
CA HIS A 54 -0.41 19.06 -0.48
C HIS A 54 -0.58 18.06 -1.62
N ILE A 55 -0.42 16.79 -1.30
CA ILE A 55 -0.53 15.67 -2.23
C ILE A 55 -1.54 14.68 -1.65
N THR A 56 -2.36 14.11 -2.50
CA THR A 56 -3.35 13.10 -2.11
C THR A 56 -2.72 11.72 -2.12
N VAL A 57 -2.88 10.99 -1.02
CA VAL A 57 -2.49 9.58 -0.88
C VAL A 57 -3.67 8.71 -1.24
N MET A 58 -3.52 7.85 -2.24
CA MET A 58 -4.53 6.93 -2.72
C MET A 58 -4.23 5.52 -2.22
N VAL A 59 -5.25 4.78 -1.81
CA VAL A 59 -5.14 3.35 -1.48
C VAL A 59 -6.27 2.61 -2.17
N LYS A 60 -5.92 1.59 -2.95
CA LYS A 60 -6.84 0.74 -3.69
C LYS A 60 -6.60 -0.73 -3.37
N ALA A 61 -7.67 -1.45 -3.08
CA ALA A 61 -7.67 -2.88 -2.81
C ALA A 61 -8.72 -3.59 -3.67
N ASP A 62 -8.54 -4.88 -3.91
CA ASP A 62 -9.54 -5.70 -4.63
C ASP A 62 -10.76 -6.00 -3.77
N ASN A 63 -10.59 -5.97 -2.44
CA ASN A 63 -11.65 -6.24 -1.46
C ASN A 63 -11.73 -5.11 -0.44
N ALA A 64 -12.85 -5.06 0.29
CA ALA A 64 -13.03 -4.12 1.40
C ALA A 64 -11.87 -4.21 2.41
N LEU A 65 -11.33 -3.07 2.81
CA LEU A 65 -10.21 -2.95 3.74
C LEU A 65 -10.55 -3.47 5.15
N LYS A 66 -11.82 -3.38 5.54
CA LYS A 66 -12.36 -3.77 6.87
C LYS A 66 -11.72 -3.02 8.04
N LEU A 67 -11.12 -1.86 7.77
CA LEU A 67 -10.51 -0.96 8.74
C LEU A 67 -11.46 0.21 9.04
N GLN A 68 -11.34 0.81 10.20
CA GLN A 68 -12.09 1.99 10.60
C GLN A 68 -11.15 3.12 11.03
N GLU A 69 -10.30 2.89 12.02
CA GLU A 69 -9.27 3.84 12.42
C GLU A 69 -7.97 3.51 11.69
N VAL A 70 -7.43 4.49 10.98
CA VAL A 70 -6.18 4.33 10.21
C VAL A 70 -5.28 5.54 10.41
N ALA A 71 -4.00 5.36 10.15
CA ALA A 71 -3.05 6.46 10.13
C ALA A 71 -2.25 6.48 8.83
N ILE A 72 -1.97 7.68 8.34
CA ILE A 72 -0.99 7.91 7.27
C ILE A 72 0.27 8.47 7.91
N GLN A 73 1.37 7.71 7.81
CA GLN A 73 2.66 8.08 8.37
C GLN A 73 3.65 8.39 7.26
N TYR A 74 4.40 9.47 7.42
CA TYR A 74 5.52 9.86 6.57
C TYR A 74 6.82 9.60 7.31
N ASP A 75 7.71 8.84 6.69
CA ASP A 75 9.12 8.72 7.10
C ASP A 75 9.97 9.36 6.00
N MET A 76 10.87 10.25 6.38
CA MET A 76 11.77 10.94 5.46
C MET A 76 13.14 10.28 5.43
N TYR A 77 13.73 10.12 4.24
CA TYR A 77 15.05 9.55 4.10
C TYR A 77 16.13 10.54 4.56
N ASN A 78 16.92 10.13 5.53
CA ASN A 78 18.05 10.89 6.02
C ASN A 78 19.34 10.41 5.33
N PHE A 79 19.88 11.23 4.42
CA PHE A 79 21.10 10.91 3.66
C PHE A 79 22.34 10.74 4.54
N ARG A 80 22.36 11.36 5.73
CA ARG A 80 23.50 11.24 6.65
C ARG A 80 23.52 9.88 7.36
N THR A 81 22.36 9.35 7.73
CA THR A 81 22.23 8.07 8.43
C THR A 81 21.96 6.90 7.48
N GLY A 82 21.56 7.18 6.23
CA GLY A 82 21.18 6.19 5.24
C GLY A 82 19.88 5.45 5.58
N LYS A 83 18.99 6.07 6.36
CA LYS A 83 17.75 5.45 6.86
C LYS A 83 16.56 6.37 6.68
N PHE A 84 15.37 5.76 6.59
CA PHE A 84 14.11 6.47 6.77
C PHE A 84 13.88 6.72 8.25
N GLU A 85 13.53 7.96 8.58
CA GLU A 85 13.28 8.42 9.94
C GLU A 85 11.87 9.01 9.99
N TYR A 86 11.16 8.77 11.10
CA TYR A 86 9.83 9.32 11.34
C TYR A 86 9.80 10.83 11.09
N TYR A 87 8.79 11.28 10.33
CA TYR A 87 8.59 12.70 10.03
C TYR A 87 7.26 13.21 10.57
N LYS A 88 6.12 12.62 10.13
CA LYS A 88 4.76 13.02 10.54
C LYS A 88 3.81 11.81 10.52
N LYS A 89 2.71 11.94 11.28
CA LYS A 89 1.62 10.97 11.30
C LYS A 89 0.28 11.68 11.42
N PHE A 90 -0.69 11.24 10.63
CA PHE A 90 -2.03 11.80 10.54
C PHE A 90 -3.06 10.69 10.74
N TYR A 91 -4.13 10.96 11.48
CA TYR A 91 -5.16 9.99 11.81
C TYR A 91 -6.43 10.27 11.02
N PHE A 92 -7.08 9.19 10.55
CA PHE A 92 -8.29 9.24 9.76
C PHE A 92 -9.25 8.13 10.19
N THR A 93 -10.54 8.40 9.98
CA THR A 93 -11.60 7.39 10.08
C THR A 93 -12.12 7.09 8.68
N ILE A 94 -12.22 5.81 8.33
CA ILE A 94 -12.76 5.33 7.05
C ILE A 94 -13.92 4.37 7.31
N GLU A 95 -14.72 4.07 6.29
CA GLU A 95 -15.77 3.05 6.39
C GLU A 95 -15.21 1.66 6.06
N ARG A 96 -15.69 0.65 6.80
CA ARG A 96 -15.14 -0.72 6.74
C ARG A 96 -15.33 -1.43 5.40
N ASP A 97 -16.32 -1.03 4.63
CA ASP A 97 -16.64 -1.60 3.32
C ASP A 97 -15.88 -0.94 2.16
N MET A 98 -15.10 0.11 2.43
CA MET A 98 -14.27 0.76 1.43
C MET A 98 -13.15 -0.15 0.95
N SER A 99 -12.98 -0.23 -0.37
CA SER A 99 -11.84 -0.83 -1.05
C SER A 99 -11.01 0.20 -1.83
N TYR A 100 -11.47 1.43 -1.88
CA TYR A 100 -10.86 2.56 -2.55
C TYR A 100 -11.03 3.79 -1.67
N VAL A 101 -9.92 4.32 -1.17
CA VAL A 101 -9.90 5.45 -0.25
C VAL A 101 -8.81 6.45 -0.65
N PHE A 102 -9.04 7.71 -0.35
CA PHE A 102 -8.02 8.74 -0.49
C PHE A 102 -7.87 9.55 0.80
N PHE A 103 -6.67 10.01 1.03
CA PHE A 103 -6.30 10.82 2.17
C PHE A 103 -5.69 12.12 1.65
N ALA A 104 -6.34 13.21 2.00
CA ALA A 104 -5.93 14.55 1.59
C ALA A 104 -5.98 15.49 2.79
N ARG A 105 -5.45 16.69 2.61
CA ARG A 105 -5.60 17.76 3.59
C ARG A 105 -7.08 17.97 3.96
N ASN A 106 -7.33 18.10 5.26
CA ASN A 106 -8.61 18.52 5.81
C ASN A 106 -8.39 19.48 6.98
N ASP A 107 -9.45 19.86 7.70
CA ASP A 107 -9.37 20.80 8.82
C ASP A 107 -8.52 20.28 10.01
N GLU A 108 -8.39 18.97 10.15
CA GLU A 108 -7.66 18.32 11.24
C GLU A 108 -6.22 17.92 10.83
N ASN A 109 -6.01 17.62 9.55
CA ASN A 109 -4.78 17.05 9.04
C ASN A 109 -4.16 17.90 7.92
N ASP A 110 -3.05 18.58 8.25
CA ASP A 110 -2.23 19.30 7.28
C ASP A 110 -1.21 18.34 6.65
N MET A 111 -1.64 17.60 5.63
CA MET A 111 -0.84 16.61 4.93
C MET A 111 0.14 17.25 3.91
N GLU A 112 0.87 18.26 4.34
CA GLU A 112 1.81 18.97 3.51
C GLU A 112 3.21 18.36 3.55
N PHE A 113 3.82 18.16 2.39
CA PHE A 113 5.24 17.88 2.23
C PHE A 113 6.00 19.21 2.13
N LYS A 114 6.68 19.58 3.21
CA LYS A 114 7.36 20.90 3.34
C LYS A 114 8.80 20.87 2.83
N ASP A 115 9.46 19.74 2.99
CA ASP A 115 10.87 19.58 2.69
C ASP A 115 11.06 18.69 1.46
N PRO A 116 11.96 19.05 0.53
CA PRO A 116 12.29 18.16 -0.58
C PRO A 116 13.08 16.94 -0.09
N GLY A 117 12.86 15.80 -0.73
CA GLY A 117 13.53 14.55 -0.38
C GLY A 117 12.73 13.32 -0.75
N PHE A 118 13.23 12.17 -0.33
CA PHE A 118 12.53 10.90 -0.49
C PHE A 118 11.75 10.57 0.78
N TYR A 119 10.50 10.20 0.59
CA TYR A 119 9.63 9.77 1.68
C TYR A 119 9.13 8.36 1.44
N ARG A 120 9.00 7.60 2.53
CA ARG A 120 8.16 6.41 2.56
C ARG A 120 6.88 6.77 3.30
N VAL A 121 5.76 6.57 2.62
CA VAL A 121 4.43 6.79 3.17
C VAL A 121 3.82 5.45 3.50
N PHE A 122 3.25 5.34 4.70
CA PHE A 122 2.58 4.13 5.19
C PHE A 122 1.12 4.42 5.46
N MET A 123 0.26 3.45 5.19
CA MET A 123 -1.04 3.33 5.81
C MET A 123 -0.94 2.29 6.92
N LEU A 124 -1.29 2.68 8.13
CA LEU A 124 -1.24 1.84 9.33
C LEU A 124 -2.65 1.59 9.85
N ASP A 125 -2.87 0.42 10.45
CA ASP A 125 -4.09 0.13 11.20
C ASP A 125 -4.03 0.70 12.64
N GLU A 126 -5.07 0.42 13.44
CA GLU A 126 -5.19 0.85 14.84
C GLU A 126 -4.09 0.29 15.77
N ASP A 127 -3.45 -0.81 15.38
CA ASP A 127 -2.34 -1.45 16.10
C ASP A 127 -0.96 -1.04 15.55
N ASP A 128 -0.89 0.01 14.72
CA ASP A 128 0.32 0.49 14.04
C ASP A 128 0.96 -0.56 13.08
N ARG A 129 0.20 -1.55 12.62
CA ARG A 129 0.67 -2.50 11.60
C ARG A 129 0.53 -1.89 10.21
N THR A 130 1.55 -2.08 9.39
CA THR A 130 1.55 -1.62 8.00
C THR A 130 0.55 -2.41 7.16
N ILE A 131 -0.40 -1.70 6.57
CA ILE A 131 -1.36 -2.24 5.60
C ILE A 131 -0.80 -2.15 4.18
N THR A 132 -0.22 -1.02 3.83
CA THR A 132 0.45 -0.77 2.56
C THR A 132 1.43 0.38 2.69
N SER A 133 2.39 0.49 1.79
CA SER A 133 3.33 1.62 1.75
C SER A 133 3.80 1.89 0.33
N ALA A 134 4.22 3.14 0.08
CA ALA A 134 4.82 3.55 -1.18
C ALA A 134 5.92 4.60 -0.96
N LEU A 135 6.79 4.73 -1.95
CA LEU A 135 7.84 5.75 -1.99
C LEU A 135 7.39 6.93 -2.85
N ILE A 136 7.76 8.13 -2.43
CA ILE A 136 7.50 9.38 -3.17
C ILE A 136 8.74 10.29 -3.09
N GLU A 137 9.06 10.94 -4.19
CA GLU A 137 10.09 11.98 -4.25
C GLU A 137 9.43 13.36 -4.27
N ILE A 138 9.86 14.23 -3.36
CA ILE A 138 9.47 15.63 -3.31
C ILE A 138 10.63 16.48 -3.79
N ILE A 139 10.37 17.32 -4.77
CA ILE A 139 11.34 18.28 -5.35
C ILE A 139 10.94 19.72 -5.01
N ASP A 140 11.88 20.67 -5.22
CA ASP A 140 11.62 22.11 -5.08
C ASP A 140 10.68 22.64 -6.17
#